data_e68bee9773fdbe1c5e38283aca346c66
#
_entry.id   e68bee9773fdbe1c5e38283aca346c66
#
_cell.length_a   1.000
_cell.length_b   1.000
_cell.length_c   1.000
_cell.angle_alpha   90.00
_cell.angle_beta   90.00
_cell.angle_gamma   90.00
#
_symmetry.space_group_name_H-M   'P 1'
#
loop_
_entity.id
_entity.type
_entity.pdbx_description
1 polymer ?
#
loop_
_entity_poly.entity_id
_entity_poly.type
_entity_poly.pdbx_seq_one_letter_code
_entity_poly.pdbx_strand_id
1 'polypeptide(L)'
;MAILLIVAGLIAGTWLLIRQPNPPSNSPSQCEIKEITFYYLDQCGWCQKVKSEGTIDKIEALGVRVNKINAAIGPIRHKFESVPTFVINDKVYSGYKTFEELEELLGCAKTENQPSNNQNQPQSLPKIQFSGEKGETVNLENGEVKLTASTFNNNQARFYNMELPLGKTIYFFVVKDKNGIYRAAANACAVCFKTYKGFRQEGDEIVCNNCGNRYPIEKIATEKGGCNPGPINPNLEVKKGQIIIKQADLEQILNLF
;
A
#
# COMPACT_ATOMS: atom_id res chain seq x y z
N MET A 1 61.07 -9.50 75.89
CA MET A 1 61.43 -9.21 74.48
C MET A 1 60.67 -10.11 73.63
N ALA A 2 59.57 -9.68 73.03
CA ALA A 2 58.74 -10.49 72.15
C ALA A 2 58.92 -9.97 70.70
N ILE A 3 59.39 -10.83 69.84
CA ILE A 3 59.56 -10.54 68.39
C ILE A 3 58.30 -10.91 67.68
N LEU A 4 57.63 -9.91 67.08
CA LEU A 4 56.45 -10.06 66.26
C LEU A 4 56.88 -10.32 64.82
N LEU A 5 56.58 -11.50 64.27
CA LEU A 5 56.75 -11.78 62.87
C LEU A 5 55.46 -11.43 62.11
N ILE A 6 55.54 -10.45 61.19
CA ILE A 6 54.46 -10.08 60.27
C ILE A 6 54.61 -10.92 59.02
N VAL A 7 53.66 -11.79 58.78
CA VAL A 7 53.54 -12.50 57.53
C VAL A 7 52.63 -11.69 56.58
N ALA A 8 53.24 -11.11 55.53
CA ALA A 8 52.52 -10.45 54.48
C ALA A 8 51.97 -11.48 53.47
N GLY A 9 50.67 -11.75 53.50
CA GLY A 9 49.98 -12.58 52.50
C GLY A 9 49.67 -11.75 51.26
N LEU A 10 50.31 -12.09 50.14
CA LEU A 10 49.94 -11.58 48.81
C LEU A 10 48.65 -12.28 48.30
N ILE A 11 47.55 -11.56 48.35
CA ILE A 11 46.31 -11.98 47.70
C ILE A 11 46.36 -11.50 46.24
N ALA A 12 46.67 -12.38 45.32
CA ALA A 12 46.53 -12.13 43.88
C ALA A 12 45.03 -12.12 43.55
N GLY A 13 44.44 -10.98 43.51
CA GLY A 13 43.07 -10.80 43.06
C GLY A 13 42.99 -10.93 41.55
N THR A 14 42.54 -12.06 41.06
CA THR A 14 42.13 -12.21 39.65
C THR A 14 40.86 -11.41 39.41
N TRP A 15 41.00 -10.24 38.75
CA TRP A 15 39.85 -9.49 38.23
C TRP A 15 39.23 -10.23 37.07
N LEU A 16 38.13 -10.93 37.35
CA LEU A 16 37.27 -11.45 36.31
C LEU A 16 36.59 -10.25 35.67
N LEU A 17 37.03 -9.87 34.48
CA LEU A 17 36.31 -8.89 33.63
C LEU A 17 34.97 -9.50 33.19
N ILE A 18 33.93 -9.29 33.98
CA ILE A 18 32.57 -9.53 33.59
C ILE A 18 32.28 -8.52 32.48
N ARG A 19 32.33 -9.00 31.24
CA ARG A 19 31.93 -8.25 30.08
C ARG A 19 30.40 -8.04 30.18
N GLN A 20 30.01 -6.84 30.63
CA GLN A 20 28.60 -6.46 30.62
C GLN A 20 28.09 -6.51 29.18
N PRO A 21 26.95 -7.18 28.92
CA PRO A 21 26.34 -7.09 27.60
C PRO A 21 25.99 -5.62 27.38
N ASN A 22 26.45 -5.08 26.24
CA ASN A 22 26.07 -3.75 25.81
C ASN A 22 24.55 -3.68 25.79
N PRO A 23 23.91 -2.64 26.37
CA PRO A 23 22.50 -2.44 26.20
C PRO A 23 22.19 -2.33 24.69
N PRO A 24 21.07 -2.86 24.22
CA PRO A 24 20.70 -2.71 22.81
C PRO A 24 20.71 -1.24 22.45
N SER A 25 21.52 -0.88 21.48
CA SER A 25 21.57 0.48 20.95
C SER A 25 20.28 0.73 20.16
N ASN A 26 19.22 1.14 20.87
CA ASN A 26 18.06 1.77 20.27
C ASN A 26 18.46 3.20 19.87
N SER A 27 19.29 3.33 18.86
CA SER A 27 19.40 4.60 18.16
C SER A 27 18.11 4.76 17.34
N PRO A 28 17.34 5.83 17.56
CA PRO A 28 16.17 6.08 16.71
C PRO A 28 16.66 6.17 15.26
N SER A 29 16.02 5.47 14.37
CA SER A 29 16.31 5.52 12.95
C SER A 29 16.29 6.98 12.50
N GLN A 30 17.44 7.49 12.05
CA GLN A 30 17.54 8.89 11.64
C GLN A 30 16.99 9.02 10.24
N CYS A 31 15.81 9.63 10.11
CA CYS A 31 15.30 10.05 8.82
C CYS A 31 16.03 11.34 8.37
N GLU A 32 16.23 11.51 7.08
CA GLU A 32 16.78 12.75 6.51
C GLU A 32 15.82 13.93 6.71
N ILE A 33 14.52 13.66 6.53
CA ILE A 33 13.46 14.65 6.71
C ILE A 33 13.03 14.64 8.17
N LYS A 34 12.98 15.82 8.79
CA LYS A 34 12.63 15.99 10.21
C LYS A 34 11.24 16.54 10.46
N GLU A 35 10.59 17.05 9.43
CA GLU A 35 9.27 17.66 9.54
C GLU A 35 8.45 17.47 8.27
N ILE A 36 7.17 17.16 8.45
CA ILE A 36 6.20 17.04 7.36
C ILE A 36 4.87 17.68 7.75
N THR A 37 4.04 17.98 6.77
CA THR A 37 2.66 18.40 7.00
C THR A 37 1.69 17.33 6.55
N PHE A 38 0.72 16.99 7.38
CA PHE A 38 -0.37 16.07 7.09
C PHE A 38 -1.70 16.80 7.08
N TYR A 39 -2.29 16.99 5.89
CA TYR A 39 -3.62 17.54 5.70
C TYR A 39 -4.65 16.43 5.74
N TYR A 40 -5.70 16.60 6.53
CA TYR A 40 -6.76 15.61 6.70
C TYR A 40 -8.12 16.24 6.89
N LEU A 41 -9.18 15.45 6.79
CA LEU A 41 -10.53 15.76 7.24
C LEU A 41 -11.02 14.67 8.18
N ASP A 42 -11.80 15.04 9.21
CA ASP A 42 -12.29 14.06 10.18
C ASP A 42 -13.30 13.07 9.57
N GLN A 43 -14.03 13.50 8.55
CA GLN A 43 -15.01 12.65 7.84
C GLN A 43 -14.41 11.86 6.66
N CYS A 44 -13.12 12.03 6.38
CA CYS A 44 -12.44 11.34 5.29
C CYS A 44 -12.04 9.93 5.72
N GLY A 45 -12.63 8.91 5.12
CA GLY A 45 -12.34 7.50 5.44
C GLY A 45 -10.86 7.12 5.28
N TRP A 46 -10.18 7.65 4.27
CA TRP A 46 -8.74 7.44 4.06
C TRP A 46 -7.88 8.13 5.11
N CYS A 47 -8.29 9.32 5.57
CA CYS A 47 -7.61 10.01 6.67
C CYS A 47 -7.77 9.24 7.99
N GLN A 48 -8.97 8.68 8.22
CA GLN A 48 -9.23 7.82 9.37
C GLN A 48 -8.37 6.55 9.31
N LYS A 49 -8.18 5.98 8.12
CA LYS A 49 -7.31 4.82 7.91
C LYS A 49 -5.86 5.12 8.27
N VAL A 50 -5.29 6.24 7.81
CA VAL A 50 -3.94 6.69 8.20
C VAL A 50 -3.83 6.77 9.73
N LYS A 51 -4.84 7.33 10.41
CA LYS A 51 -4.87 7.46 11.87
C LYS A 51 -4.99 6.09 12.55
N SER A 52 -5.91 5.23 12.12
CA SER A 52 -6.17 3.91 12.75
C SER A 52 -5.05 2.90 12.56
N GLU A 53 -4.25 3.00 11.51
CA GLU A 53 -3.06 2.17 11.30
C GLU A 53 -1.84 2.67 12.12
N GLY A 54 -2.00 3.78 12.84
CA GLY A 54 -0.93 4.39 13.62
C GLY A 54 0.22 4.92 12.76
N THR A 55 -0.05 5.19 11.46
CA THR A 55 0.99 5.65 10.53
C THR A 55 1.66 6.93 11.01
N ILE A 56 0.87 7.87 11.52
CA ILE A 56 1.40 9.14 12.03
C ILE A 56 2.26 8.91 13.28
N ASP A 57 1.78 8.10 14.22
CA ASP A 57 2.50 7.81 15.46
C ASP A 57 3.84 7.10 15.19
N LYS A 58 3.84 6.18 14.20
CA LYS A 58 5.07 5.50 13.75
C LYS A 58 6.08 6.49 13.15
N ILE A 59 5.62 7.45 12.35
CA ILE A 59 6.48 8.51 11.79
C ILE A 59 7.05 9.40 12.90
N GLU A 60 6.23 9.80 13.87
CA GLU A 60 6.66 10.59 15.01
C GLU A 60 7.67 9.81 15.89
N ALA A 61 7.51 8.49 16.01
CA ALA A 61 8.48 7.62 16.71
C ALA A 61 9.85 7.55 16.02
N LEU A 62 9.92 7.80 14.69
CA LEU A 62 11.17 7.95 13.95
C LEU A 62 11.87 9.32 14.18
N GLY A 63 11.30 10.18 15.02
CA GLY A 63 11.82 11.51 15.29
C GLY A 63 11.43 12.56 14.24
N VAL A 64 10.43 12.27 13.41
CA VAL A 64 9.90 13.21 12.42
C VAL A 64 8.70 13.95 13.00
N ARG A 65 8.73 15.27 13.00
CA ARG A 65 7.59 16.10 13.43
C ARG A 65 6.49 16.08 12.36
N VAL A 66 5.26 15.78 12.76
CA VAL A 66 4.11 15.81 11.87
C VAL A 66 3.16 16.95 12.20
N ASN A 67 3.11 17.99 11.36
CA ASN A 67 2.13 19.07 11.46
C ASN A 67 0.77 18.59 10.95
N LYS A 68 -0.11 18.22 11.86
CA LYS A 68 -1.45 17.71 11.56
C LYS A 68 -2.41 18.88 11.36
N ILE A 69 -2.90 19.09 10.15
CA ILE A 69 -3.80 20.20 9.80
C ILE A 69 -5.13 19.66 9.27
N ASN A 70 -6.21 19.94 10.00
CA ASN A 70 -7.55 19.68 9.48
C ASN A 70 -7.86 20.68 8.36
N ALA A 71 -8.04 20.17 7.13
CA ALA A 71 -8.20 20.99 5.93
C ALA A 71 -9.52 21.79 5.89
N ALA A 72 -10.48 21.50 6.78
CA ALA A 72 -11.71 22.28 6.88
C ALA A 72 -11.56 23.58 7.69
N ILE A 73 -10.63 23.61 8.66
CA ILE A 73 -10.54 24.69 9.64
C ILE A 73 -9.13 25.22 9.87
N GLY A 74 -8.11 24.47 9.44
CA GLY A 74 -6.72 24.84 9.65
C GLY A 74 -6.15 25.72 8.54
N PRO A 75 -4.95 26.30 8.75
CA PRO A 75 -4.30 27.13 7.75
C PRO A 75 -3.79 26.29 6.58
N ILE A 76 -4.35 26.45 5.41
CA ILE A 76 -3.90 25.80 4.18
C ILE A 76 -2.75 26.61 3.58
N ARG A 77 -1.55 26.04 3.58
CA ARG A 77 -0.33 26.69 3.05
C ARG A 77 0.16 26.08 1.72
N HIS A 78 -0.38 24.93 1.33
CA HIS A 78 0.02 24.19 0.14
C HIS A 78 -1.19 23.96 -0.76
N LYS A 79 -0.96 23.89 -2.06
CA LYS A 79 -2.01 23.64 -3.04
C LYS A 79 -2.16 22.13 -3.23
N PHE A 80 -3.34 21.57 -2.97
CA PHE A 80 -3.65 20.15 -3.17
C PHE A 80 -5.15 19.99 -3.50
N GLU A 81 -5.50 18.85 -4.10
CA GLU A 81 -6.87 18.61 -4.60
C GLU A 81 -7.69 17.67 -3.72
N SER A 82 -7.04 16.90 -2.86
CA SER A 82 -7.68 15.86 -2.05
C SER A 82 -6.96 15.63 -0.73
N VAL A 83 -7.63 14.97 0.22
CA VAL A 83 -7.03 14.49 1.46
C VAL A 83 -7.24 12.97 1.59
N PRO A 84 -6.34 12.24 2.31
CA PRO A 84 -5.16 12.72 3.00
C PRO A 84 -4.11 13.27 2.04
N THR A 85 -3.36 14.29 2.46
CA THR A 85 -2.21 14.81 1.72
C THR A 85 -1.04 14.98 2.66
N PHE A 86 0.12 14.52 2.23
CA PHE A 86 1.40 14.72 2.92
C PHE A 86 2.24 15.73 2.15
N VAL A 87 2.87 16.66 2.84
CA VAL A 87 3.84 17.58 2.24
C VAL A 87 5.20 17.33 2.88
N ILE A 88 6.17 17.00 2.04
CA ILE A 88 7.53 16.59 2.41
C ILE A 88 8.49 17.40 1.55
N ASN A 89 9.32 18.26 2.15
CA ASN A 89 10.23 19.17 1.42
C ASN A 89 9.50 19.94 0.31
N ASP A 90 8.37 20.57 0.64
CA ASP A 90 7.50 21.33 -0.27
C ASP A 90 6.89 20.53 -1.44
N LYS A 91 7.14 19.22 -1.51
CA LYS A 91 6.47 18.33 -2.46
C LYS A 91 5.17 17.81 -1.88
N VAL A 92 4.11 17.89 -2.68
CA VAL A 92 2.75 17.50 -2.32
C VAL A 92 2.48 16.06 -2.77
N TYR A 93 2.10 15.21 -1.84
CA TYR A 93 1.75 13.80 -2.07
C TYR A 93 0.30 13.60 -1.64
N SER A 94 -0.64 13.78 -2.55
CA SER A 94 -2.07 13.57 -2.30
C SER A 94 -2.45 12.08 -2.32
N GLY A 95 -3.45 11.73 -1.53
CA GLY A 95 -3.93 10.36 -1.36
C GLY A 95 -3.31 9.63 -0.17
N TYR A 96 -3.87 8.46 0.10
CA TYR A 96 -3.40 7.59 1.17
C TYR A 96 -1.97 7.10 0.89
N LYS A 97 -1.15 7.11 1.93
CA LYS A 97 0.20 6.55 1.94
C LYS A 97 0.36 5.57 3.10
N THR A 98 1.03 4.45 2.86
CA THR A 98 1.41 3.52 3.94
C THR A 98 2.57 4.08 4.75
N PHE A 99 2.83 3.48 5.92
CA PHE A 99 4.00 3.85 6.71
C PHE A 99 5.31 3.62 5.93
N GLU A 100 5.43 2.50 5.23
CA GLU A 100 6.62 2.12 4.47
C GLU A 100 6.89 3.10 3.29
N GLU A 101 5.82 3.53 2.59
CA GLU A 101 5.95 4.55 1.54
C GLU A 101 6.44 5.90 2.11
N LEU A 102 5.93 6.27 3.28
CA LEU A 102 6.35 7.52 3.92
C LEU A 102 7.76 7.40 4.51
N GLU A 103 8.13 6.25 5.10
CA GLU A 103 9.48 5.98 5.58
C GLU A 103 10.52 6.13 4.47
N GLU A 104 10.22 5.63 3.27
CA GLU A 104 11.08 5.79 2.09
C GLU A 104 11.17 7.26 1.64
N LEU A 105 10.04 7.96 1.57
CA LEU A 105 9.99 9.39 1.21
C LEU A 105 10.71 10.29 2.22
N LEU A 106 10.78 9.84 3.48
CA LEU A 106 11.46 10.54 4.57
C LEU A 106 12.98 10.28 4.61
N GLY A 107 13.47 9.36 3.78
CA GLY A 107 14.87 8.96 3.79
C GLY A 107 15.30 8.34 5.12
N CYS A 108 14.45 7.52 5.72
CA CYS A 108 14.77 6.88 6.99
C CYS A 108 15.69 5.67 6.77
N ALA A 109 16.73 5.54 7.61
CA ALA A 109 17.56 4.34 7.61
C ALA A 109 16.71 3.14 8.05
N LYS A 110 16.59 2.12 7.21
CA LYS A 110 15.85 0.89 7.55
C LYS A 110 16.53 0.22 8.74
N THR A 111 15.82 0.08 9.84
CA THR A 111 16.29 -0.68 11.00
C THR A 111 16.28 -2.16 10.65
N GLU A 112 17.43 -2.71 10.34
CA GLU A 112 17.63 -4.15 10.24
C GLU A 112 17.55 -4.76 11.65
N ASN A 113 16.40 -5.27 12.04
CA ASN A 113 16.26 -6.15 13.20
C ASN A 113 15.50 -7.40 12.80
N GLN A 114 16.23 -8.34 12.20
CA GLN A 114 15.95 -9.76 12.34
C GLN A 114 17.28 -10.56 12.29
N PRO A 115 17.43 -11.60 13.14
CA PRO A 115 18.70 -12.33 13.24
C PRO A 115 18.99 -13.09 11.96
N SER A 116 20.08 -12.72 11.32
CA SER A 116 20.63 -13.38 10.16
C SER A 116 21.20 -14.74 10.56
N ASN A 117 20.70 -15.80 9.95
CA ASN A 117 21.47 -17.02 9.79
C ASN A 117 21.96 -17.09 8.33
N ASN A 118 23.26 -17.24 8.21
CA ASN A 118 24.10 -17.15 7.01
C ASN A 118 23.58 -17.95 5.81
N GLN A 119 23.50 -17.37 4.61
CA GLN A 119 24.36 -17.73 3.45
C GLN A 119 23.97 -16.91 2.20
N ASN A 120 24.95 -16.17 1.71
CA ASN A 120 25.14 -15.60 0.36
C ASN A 120 24.03 -15.72 -0.67
N GLN A 121 23.23 -14.65 -0.83
CA GLN A 121 22.76 -14.08 -2.12
C GLN A 121 21.95 -12.81 -1.80
N PRO A 122 21.97 -11.72 -2.61
CA PRO A 122 21.07 -10.61 -2.40
C PRO A 122 19.66 -11.08 -2.74
N GLN A 123 18.95 -11.63 -1.75
CA GLN A 123 17.53 -11.92 -1.86
C GLN A 123 16.79 -10.59 -1.69
N SER A 124 16.27 -10.06 -2.79
CA SER A 124 15.18 -9.10 -2.76
C SER A 124 14.10 -9.66 -1.82
N LEU A 125 13.64 -8.84 -0.86
CA LEU A 125 12.47 -9.16 -0.03
C LEU A 125 11.37 -9.73 -0.92
N PRO A 126 10.63 -10.77 -0.51
CA PRO A 126 9.55 -11.31 -1.31
C PRO A 126 8.54 -10.18 -1.56
N LYS A 127 8.57 -9.63 -2.77
CA LYS A 127 7.58 -8.68 -3.25
C LYS A 127 6.25 -9.42 -3.14
N ILE A 128 5.37 -9.02 -2.19
CA ILE A 128 4.06 -9.65 -2.06
C ILE A 128 3.40 -9.53 -3.43
N GLN A 129 3.32 -10.65 -4.13
CA GLN A 129 2.80 -10.68 -5.48
C GLN A 129 1.28 -10.85 -5.44
N PHE A 130 0.61 -10.21 -6.38
CA PHE A 130 -0.79 -10.47 -6.62
C PHE A 130 -1.00 -11.96 -6.90
N SER A 131 -1.83 -12.61 -6.08
CA SER A 131 -2.09 -14.07 -6.10
C SER A 131 -3.46 -14.41 -6.70
N GLY A 132 -4.28 -13.39 -7.02
CA GLY A 132 -5.54 -13.55 -7.72
C GLY A 132 -5.37 -13.88 -9.21
N GLU A 133 -6.48 -13.94 -9.93
CA GLU A 133 -6.47 -14.11 -11.39
C GLU A 133 -5.81 -12.89 -12.05
N LYS A 134 -4.65 -13.10 -12.68
CA LYS A 134 -3.88 -12.03 -13.32
C LYS A 134 -4.41 -11.66 -14.69
N GLY A 135 -5.01 -12.64 -15.39
CA GLY A 135 -5.53 -12.49 -16.73
C GLY A 135 -4.48 -12.16 -17.80
N GLU A 136 -4.95 -11.63 -18.90
CA GLU A 136 -4.13 -11.25 -20.05
C GLU A 136 -3.45 -9.90 -19.82
N THR A 137 -2.22 -9.76 -20.30
CA THR A 137 -1.54 -8.45 -20.29
C THR A 137 -2.03 -7.60 -21.44
N VAL A 138 -2.48 -6.39 -21.15
CA VAL A 138 -2.92 -5.41 -22.15
C VAL A 138 -2.08 -4.14 -22.07
N ASN A 139 -2.04 -3.41 -23.17
CA ASN A 139 -1.25 -2.19 -23.29
C ASN A 139 -2.13 -1.00 -23.68
N LEU A 140 -1.67 0.20 -23.40
CA LEU A 140 -2.29 1.43 -23.88
C LEU A 140 -1.93 1.68 -25.34
N GLU A 141 -2.95 1.95 -26.14
CA GLU A 141 -2.83 2.48 -27.49
C GLU A 141 -3.47 3.88 -27.52
N ASN A 142 -2.65 4.92 -27.66
CA ASN A 142 -3.09 6.32 -27.63
C ASN A 142 -3.92 6.69 -26.39
N GLY A 143 -3.51 6.19 -25.21
CA GLY A 143 -4.20 6.46 -23.94
C GLY A 143 -5.47 5.62 -23.70
N GLU A 144 -5.70 4.58 -24.47
CA GLU A 144 -6.85 3.68 -24.37
C GLU A 144 -6.45 2.21 -24.39
N VAL A 145 -7.14 1.39 -23.62
CA VAL A 145 -7.16 -0.08 -23.79
C VAL A 145 -8.36 -0.43 -24.66
N LYS A 146 -8.13 -1.27 -25.68
CA LYS A 146 -9.14 -1.71 -26.62
C LYS A 146 -9.33 -3.23 -26.53
N LEU A 147 -10.54 -3.67 -26.19
CA LEU A 147 -10.88 -5.08 -26.06
C LEU A 147 -11.97 -5.46 -27.07
N THR A 148 -11.86 -6.63 -27.67
CA THR A 148 -12.87 -7.13 -28.61
C THR A 148 -14.18 -7.45 -27.88
N ALA A 149 -15.26 -6.75 -28.22
CA ALA A 149 -16.55 -6.88 -27.52
C ALA A 149 -17.16 -8.29 -27.61
N SER A 150 -16.96 -9.00 -28.74
CA SER A 150 -17.50 -10.36 -28.94
C SER A 150 -16.91 -11.39 -27.97
N THR A 151 -15.76 -11.15 -27.36
CA THR A 151 -15.17 -12.08 -26.37
C THR A 151 -15.98 -12.20 -25.09
N PHE A 152 -16.92 -11.28 -24.85
CA PHE A 152 -17.78 -11.24 -23.66
C PHE A 152 -19.21 -11.75 -23.91
N ASN A 153 -19.49 -12.35 -25.05
CA ASN A 153 -20.86 -12.83 -25.40
C ASN A 153 -21.34 -13.98 -24.51
N ASN A 154 -20.46 -14.62 -23.77
CA ASN A 154 -20.80 -15.66 -22.80
C ASN A 154 -21.08 -15.13 -21.40
N ASN A 155 -21.09 -13.80 -21.18
CA ASN A 155 -21.27 -13.13 -19.90
C ASN A 155 -20.23 -13.54 -18.84
N GLN A 156 -19.06 -14.05 -19.25
CA GLN A 156 -17.96 -14.38 -18.35
C GLN A 156 -17.03 -13.18 -18.18
N ALA A 157 -16.66 -12.91 -16.92
CA ALA A 157 -15.64 -11.93 -16.61
C ALA A 157 -14.30 -12.36 -17.21
N ARG A 158 -13.60 -11.44 -17.83
CA ARG A 158 -12.22 -11.62 -18.27
C ARG A 158 -11.31 -10.71 -17.49
N PHE A 159 -10.23 -11.28 -17.03
CA PHE A 159 -9.25 -10.61 -16.19
C PHE A 159 -8.08 -10.12 -17.03
N TYR A 160 -7.55 -8.97 -16.64
CA TYR A 160 -6.48 -8.29 -17.34
C TYR A 160 -5.49 -7.70 -16.35
N ASN A 161 -4.27 -7.52 -16.80
CA ASN A 161 -3.27 -6.75 -16.10
C ASN A 161 -2.61 -5.74 -17.04
N MET A 162 -2.14 -4.65 -16.50
CA MET A 162 -1.43 -3.62 -17.24
C MET A 162 -0.42 -2.93 -16.35
N GLU A 163 0.76 -2.68 -16.88
CA GLU A 163 1.74 -1.82 -16.26
C GLU A 163 1.46 -0.36 -16.64
N LEU A 164 1.19 0.47 -15.64
CA LEU A 164 1.00 1.90 -15.82
C LEU A 164 2.34 2.65 -15.80
N PRO A 165 2.40 3.87 -16.34
CA PRO A 165 3.57 4.73 -16.16
C PRO A 165 3.95 4.79 -14.68
N LEU A 166 5.25 4.70 -14.35
CA LEU A 166 5.84 4.56 -13.02
C LEU A 166 6.01 3.10 -12.54
N GLY A 167 5.82 2.10 -13.42
CA GLY A 167 6.14 0.69 -13.14
C GLY A 167 5.16 0.00 -12.20
N LYS A 168 3.97 0.55 -11.99
CA LYS A 168 2.94 -0.04 -11.15
C LYS A 168 2.00 -0.92 -11.98
N THR A 169 1.90 -2.19 -11.65
CA THR A 169 0.97 -3.12 -12.29
C THR A 169 -0.40 -3.06 -11.62
N ILE A 170 -1.44 -2.83 -12.40
CA ILE A 170 -2.83 -2.94 -11.98
C ILE A 170 -3.46 -4.22 -12.53
N TYR A 171 -4.44 -4.73 -11.79
CA TYR A 171 -5.22 -5.91 -12.16
C TYR A 171 -6.69 -5.53 -12.19
N PHE A 172 -7.39 -5.83 -13.27
CA PHE A 172 -8.79 -5.48 -13.44
C PHE A 172 -9.54 -6.56 -14.21
N PHE A 173 -10.85 -6.46 -14.21
CA PHE A 173 -11.68 -7.33 -15.05
C PHE A 173 -12.74 -6.51 -15.79
N VAL A 174 -13.19 -7.07 -16.88
CA VAL A 174 -14.32 -6.60 -17.68
C VAL A 174 -15.34 -7.72 -17.77
N VAL A 175 -16.62 -7.37 -17.66
CA VAL A 175 -17.73 -8.31 -17.77
C VAL A 175 -18.88 -7.65 -18.49
N LYS A 176 -19.64 -8.43 -19.26
CA LYS A 176 -20.92 -8.02 -19.85
C LYS A 176 -22.05 -8.53 -18.96
N ASP A 177 -22.91 -7.62 -18.49
CA ASP A 177 -24.07 -8.03 -17.72
C ASP A 177 -25.21 -8.58 -18.63
N LYS A 178 -26.25 -9.14 -18.01
CA LYS A 178 -27.41 -9.68 -18.71
C LYS A 178 -28.23 -8.62 -19.48
N ASN A 179 -28.03 -7.35 -19.20
CA ASN A 179 -28.64 -6.23 -19.92
C ASN A 179 -27.81 -5.78 -21.12
N GLY A 180 -26.68 -6.46 -21.38
CA GLY A 180 -25.77 -6.15 -22.46
C GLY A 180 -24.78 -5.02 -22.18
N ILE A 181 -24.71 -4.53 -20.93
CA ILE A 181 -23.81 -3.44 -20.52
C ILE A 181 -22.45 -4.02 -20.16
N TYR A 182 -21.39 -3.44 -20.71
CA TYR A 182 -20.01 -3.78 -20.36
C TYR A 182 -19.55 -2.93 -19.18
N ARG A 183 -19.00 -3.59 -18.16
CA ARG A 183 -18.56 -2.99 -16.91
C ARG A 183 -17.11 -3.34 -16.64
N ALA A 184 -16.33 -2.40 -16.10
CA ALA A 184 -14.96 -2.63 -15.67
C ALA A 184 -14.77 -2.29 -14.21
N ALA A 185 -14.03 -3.13 -13.50
CA ALA A 185 -13.65 -2.87 -12.11
C ALA A 185 -12.26 -3.47 -11.79
N ALA A 186 -11.63 -2.94 -10.75
CA ALA A 186 -10.38 -3.47 -10.21
C ALA A 186 -10.55 -4.92 -9.74
N ASN A 187 -9.56 -5.74 -9.95
CA ASN A 187 -9.47 -7.05 -9.31
C ASN A 187 -8.97 -6.91 -7.85
N ALA A 188 -9.46 -5.90 -7.17
CA ALA A 188 -9.18 -5.57 -5.78
C ALA A 188 -10.30 -4.69 -5.20
N CYS A 189 -10.44 -4.65 -3.87
CA CYS A 189 -11.39 -3.77 -3.18
C CYS A 189 -10.70 -2.98 -2.08
N ALA A 190 -11.31 -1.89 -1.63
CA ALA A 190 -10.75 -1.00 -0.62
C ALA A 190 -10.47 -1.67 0.75
N VAL A 191 -11.15 -2.80 1.05
CA VAL A 191 -10.99 -3.52 2.33
C VAL A 191 -9.93 -4.63 2.24
N CYS A 192 -9.97 -5.44 1.16
CA CYS A 192 -9.17 -6.65 1.05
C CYS A 192 -7.93 -6.51 0.15
N PHE A 193 -7.64 -5.32 -0.43
CA PHE A 193 -6.57 -5.15 -1.42
C PHE A 193 -5.20 -5.63 -0.92
N LYS A 194 -4.87 -5.41 0.36
CA LYS A 194 -3.58 -5.85 0.96
C LYS A 194 -3.39 -7.38 0.99
N THR A 195 -4.44 -8.16 0.74
CA THR A 195 -4.32 -9.62 0.66
C THR A 195 -3.92 -10.10 -0.72
N TYR A 196 -4.01 -9.24 -1.73
CA TYR A 196 -3.65 -9.53 -3.13
C TYR A 196 -4.34 -10.76 -3.74
N LYS A 197 -5.52 -11.15 -3.20
CA LYS A 197 -6.26 -12.35 -3.63
C LYS A 197 -7.26 -12.10 -4.76
N GLY A 198 -7.66 -10.84 -4.97
CA GLY A 198 -8.60 -10.46 -6.03
C GLY A 198 -9.99 -11.06 -5.89
N PHE A 199 -10.64 -11.19 -7.02
CA PHE A 199 -12.00 -11.68 -7.18
C PHE A 199 -12.07 -12.86 -8.16
N ARG A 200 -13.19 -13.56 -8.16
CA ARG A 200 -13.60 -14.57 -9.15
C ARG A 200 -15.05 -14.39 -9.50
N GLN A 201 -15.49 -14.94 -10.61
CA GLN A 201 -16.92 -15.02 -10.95
C GLN A 201 -17.50 -16.36 -10.51
N GLU A 202 -18.69 -16.32 -9.92
CA GLU A 202 -19.53 -17.48 -9.65
C GLU A 202 -20.96 -17.21 -10.14
N GLY A 203 -21.34 -17.78 -11.27
CA GLY A 203 -22.62 -17.48 -11.92
C GLY A 203 -22.74 -16.00 -12.29
N ASP A 204 -23.79 -15.35 -11.82
CA ASP A 204 -24.07 -13.92 -12.08
C ASP A 204 -23.49 -12.98 -11.01
N GLU A 205 -22.52 -13.45 -10.23
CA GLU A 205 -21.90 -12.70 -9.15
C GLU A 205 -20.37 -12.67 -9.25
N ILE A 206 -19.80 -11.58 -8.81
CA ILE A 206 -18.36 -11.43 -8.57
C ILE A 206 -18.10 -11.62 -7.06
N VAL A 207 -17.21 -12.53 -6.70
CA VAL A 207 -16.97 -12.99 -5.33
C VAL A 207 -15.56 -12.63 -4.91
N CYS A 208 -15.40 -11.98 -3.75
CA CYS A 208 -14.10 -11.66 -3.18
C CYS A 208 -13.40 -12.93 -2.68
N ASN A 209 -12.20 -13.21 -3.18
CA ASN A 209 -11.42 -14.39 -2.79
C ASN A 209 -10.94 -14.36 -1.33
N ASN A 210 -10.96 -13.21 -0.68
CA ASN A 210 -10.53 -13.09 0.71
C ASN A 210 -11.68 -13.23 1.71
N CYS A 211 -12.75 -12.49 1.55
CA CYS A 211 -13.86 -12.44 2.52
C CYS A 211 -15.12 -13.16 2.07
N GLY A 212 -15.19 -13.65 0.83
CA GLY A 212 -16.36 -14.34 0.28
C GLY A 212 -17.54 -13.43 -0.05
N ASN A 213 -17.40 -12.12 0.08
CA ASN A 213 -18.47 -11.19 -0.23
C ASN A 213 -18.85 -11.24 -1.71
N ARG A 214 -20.15 -11.16 -2.01
CA ARG A 214 -20.74 -11.42 -3.33
C ARG A 214 -21.41 -10.18 -3.89
N TYR A 215 -21.17 -9.89 -5.15
CA TYR A 215 -21.73 -8.75 -5.88
C TYR A 215 -22.38 -9.17 -7.17
N PRO A 216 -23.65 -8.84 -7.40
CA PRO A 216 -24.29 -9.02 -8.70
C PRO A 216 -23.54 -8.28 -9.79
N ILE A 217 -23.36 -8.91 -10.94
CA ILE A 217 -22.63 -8.33 -12.09
C ILE A 217 -23.22 -6.99 -12.50
N GLU A 218 -24.54 -6.82 -12.42
CA GLU A 218 -25.24 -5.59 -12.79
C GLU A 218 -24.88 -4.39 -11.88
N LYS A 219 -24.33 -4.66 -10.68
CA LYS A 219 -23.89 -3.62 -9.74
C LYS A 219 -22.41 -3.30 -9.84
N ILE A 220 -21.65 -4.03 -10.63
CA ILE A 220 -20.19 -3.78 -10.76
C ILE A 220 -19.94 -2.38 -11.27
N ALA A 221 -19.00 -1.69 -10.62
CA ALA A 221 -18.59 -0.30 -10.87
C ALA A 221 -19.66 0.77 -10.62
N THR A 222 -20.88 0.43 -10.18
CA THR A 222 -21.91 1.44 -9.87
C THR A 222 -21.79 2.00 -8.45
N GLU A 223 -21.10 1.31 -7.55
CA GLU A 223 -20.95 1.67 -6.14
C GLU A 223 -19.48 1.69 -5.74
N LYS A 224 -19.10 2.60 -4.85
CA LYS A 224 -17.74 2.71 -4.29
C LYS A 224 -17.72 2.29 -2.82
N GLY A 225 -16.60 1.67 -2.42
CA GLY A 225 -16.31 1.37 -1.02
C GLY A 225 -16.70 -0.04 -0.56
N GLY A 226 -16.40 -0.34 0.69
CA GLY A 226 -16.58 -1.68 1.25
C GLY A 226 -15.77 -2.75 0.51
N CYS A 227 -16.29 -3.97 0.48
CA CYS A 227 -15.68 -5.07 -0.27
C CYS A 227 -16.06 -5.11 -1.76
N ASN A 228 -16.66 -4.03 -2.31
CA ASN A 228 -16.95 -3.91 -3.73
C ASN A 228 -15.66 -3.87 -4.54
N PRO A 229 -15.59 -4.50 -5.72
CA PRO A 229 -14.50 -4.25 -6.66
C PRO A 229 -14.36 -2.75 -6.92
N GLY A 230 -13.13 -2.25 -6.89
CA GLY A 230 -12.88 -0.82 -7.14
C GLY A 230 -13.43 -0.40 -8.50
N PRO A 231 -14.34 0.59 -8.59
CA PRO A 231 -14.99 0.93 -9.84
C PRO A 231 -13.99 1.55 -10.82
N ILE A 232 -14.05 1.11 -12.07
CA ILE A 232 -13.36 1.71 -13.21
C ILE A 232 -14.40 2.45 -14.06
N ASN A 233 -15.33 1.71 -14.66
CA ASN A 233 -16.38 2.30 -15.48
C ASN A 233 -17.61 1.39 -15.48
N PRO A 234 -18.81 1.91 -15.09
CA PRO A 234 -20.05 1.13 -15.05
C PRO A 234 -20.71 0.94 -16.41
N ASN A 235 -20.28 1.69 -17.44
CA ASN A 235 -20.89 1.67 -18.76
C ASN A 235 -19.83 1.99 -19.83
N LEU A 236 -19.05 0.98 -20.20
CA LEU A 236 -17.98 1.11 -21.17
C LEU A 236 -18.51 1.39 -22.57
N GLU A 237 -17.86 2.31 -23.27
CA GLU A 237 -18.19 2.64 -24.64
C GLU A 237 -17.76 1.50 -25.59
N VAL A 238 -18.62 1.19 -26.55
CA VAL A 238 -18.29 0.23 -27.62
C VAL A 238 -18.24 0.97 -28.95
N LYS A 239 -17.07 0.98 -29.58
CA LYS A 239 -16.85 1.58 -30.91
C LYS A 239 -16.33 0.53 -31.87
N LYS A 240 -16.99 0.36 -33.00
CA LYS A 240 -16.56 -0.58 -34.07
C LYS A 240 -16.26 -1.99 -33.54
N GLY A 241 -17.08 -2.49 -32.59
CA GLY A 241 -16.91 -3.81 -32.01
C GLY A 241 -15.79 -3.92 -30.96
N GLN A 242 -15.22 -2.79 -30.55
CA GLN A 242 -14.23 -2.72 -29.49
C GLN A 242 -14.78 -1.98 -28.27
N ILE A 243 -14.53 -2.53 -27.10
CA ILE A 243 -14.75 -1.87 -25.80
C ILE A 243 -13.57 -0.95 -25.56
N ILE A 244 -13.84 0.29 -25.20
CA ILE A 244 -12.81 1.34 -24.94
C ILE A 244 -12.73 1.62 -23.44
N ILE A 245 -11.52 1.51 -22.86
CA ILE A 245 -11.24 1.89 -21.49
C ILE A 245 -10.14 2.96 -21.52
N LYS A 246 -10.41 4.12 -20.99
CA LYS A 246 -9.44 5.23 -20.98
C LYS A 246 -8.40 5.03 -19.88
N GLN A 247 -7.18 5.46 -20.12
CA GLN A 247 -6.11 5.46 -19.12
C GLN A 247 -6.55 6.14 -17.82
N ALA A 248 -7.21 7.30 -17.90
CA ALA A 248 -7.70 8.04 -16.73
C ALA A 248 -8.70 7.23 -15.87
N ASP A 249 -9.49 6.34 -16.50
CA ASP A 249 -10.39 5.45 -15.76
C ASP A 249 -9.60 4.38 -14.99
N LEU A 250 -8.53 3.85 -15.58
CA LEU A 250 -7.65 2.85 -14.96
C LEU A 250 -6.78 3.43 -13.84
N GLU A 251 -6.36 4.69 -13.97
CA GLU A 251 -5.58 5.38 -12.94
C GLU A 251 -6.34 5.56 -11.62
N GLN A 252 -7.68 5.56 -11.66
CA GLN A 252 -8.52 5.69 -10.45
C GLN A 252 -8.35 4.53 -9.47
N ILE A 253 -7.87 3.37 -9.93
CA ILE A 253 -7.69 2.17 -9.11
C ILE A 253 -6.24 1.90 -8.69
N LEU A 254 -5.30 2.79 -9.05
CA LEU A 254 -3.86 2.65 -8.74
C LEU A 254 -3.57 2.39 -7.27
N ASN A 255 -4.36 2.97 -6.38
CA ASN A 255 -4.20 2.87 -4.94
C ASN A 255 -4.65 1.52 -4.35
N LEU A 256 -5.17 0.62 -5.18
CA LEU A 256 -5.57 -0.73 -4.78
C LEU A 256 -4.49 -1.79 -5.06
N PHE A 257 -3.32 -1.36 -5.60
CA PHE A 257 -2.21 -2.26 -5.98
C PHE A 257 -0.81 -1.73 -5.54
#